data_1cca1e80eee84149d651114a02c00ab6
#
_entry.id   1cca1e80eee84149d651114a02c00ab6
#
_cell.length_a   1.000
_cell.length_b   1.000
_cell.length_c   1.000
_cell.angle_alpha   90.00
_cell.angle_beta   90.00
_cell.angle_gamma   90.00
#
_symmetry.space_group_name_H-M   'P 1'
#
loop_
_entity.id
_entity.type
_entity.pdbx_description
1 polymer ?
#
loop_
_entity_poly.entity_id
_entity_poly.type
_entity_poly.pdbx_seq_one_letter_code
_entity_poly.pdbx_strand_id
1 'polypeptide(L)'
;MDVVLLRWPIEEPRRQHLGEQGRTRLLLVEAGAPAPRCDDCLEDWIRVPADEADVRARVDALSRRHLRHRVERPDLDPDGLLRFGGGWVSLPPVEARLMGALIDRYETVVSREQLARTGWPKGAPGRNALDVHVLRLRRRIAPVSLSIKTVRSRGYLLEAMAANASGGYAEREAREA
;
A
#
# COMPACT_ATOMS: atom_id res chain seq x y z
N MET A 1 -5.61 -17.72 -4.32
CA MET A 1 -4.33 -17.01 -4.14
C MET A 1 -3.37 -17.98 -3.51
N ASP A 2 -2.19 -18.18 -4.10
CA ASP A 2 -1.33 -19.30 -3.74
C ASP A 2 -0.10 -18.79 -2.98
N VAL A 3 0.01 -19.21 -1.71
CA VAL A 3 1.25 -19.11 -0.95
C VAL A 3 2.19 -20.20 -1.46
N VAL A 4 3.38 -19.82 -1.89
CA VAL A 4 4.37 -20.76 -2.42
C VAL A 4 5.12 -21.39 -1.25
N LEU A 5 5.11 -22.73 -1.19
CA LEU A 5 5.90 -23.48 -0.21
C LEU A 5 7.29 -23.74 -0.79
N LEU A 6 8.35 -23.45 -0.02
CA LEU A 6 9.75 -23.60 -0.43
C LEU A 6 10.54 -24.39 0.61
N ARG A 7 11.42 -25.26 0.19
CA ARG A 7 12.37 -25.96 1.07
C ARG A 7 13.57 -25.07 1.39
N TRP A 8 13.79 -24.78 2.64
CA TRP A 8 14.92 -24.00 3.11
C TRP A 8 16.04 -24.91 3.65
N PRO A 9 17.34 -24.65 3.30
CA PRO A 9 17.85 -23.57 2.43
C PRO A 9 17.95 -23.92 0.94
N ILE A 10 17.48 -25.08 0.51
CA ILE A 10 17.72 -25.67 -0.82
C ILE A 10 17.20 -24.77 -1.95
N GLU A 11 16.04 -24.14 -1.76
CA GLU A 11 15.38 -23.32 -2.79
C GLU A 11 15.64 -21.79 -2.60
N GLU A 12 16.80 -21.41 -2.02
CA GLU A 12 17.15 -19.99 -1.81
C GLU A 12 17.09 -19.13 -3.08
N PRO A 13 17.59 -19.56 -4.26
CA PRO A 13 17.48 -18.75 -5.47
C PRO A 13 16.02 -18.49 -5.88
N ARG A 14 15.15 -19.46 -5.67
CA ARG A 14 13.72 -19.34 -5.96
C ARG A 14 13.01 -18.42 -4.93
N ARG A 15 13.45 -18.47 -3.67
CA ARG A 15 13.01 -17.55 -2.62
C ARG A 15 13.26 -16.09 -3.00
N GLN A 16 14.49 -15.76 -3.43
CA GLN A 16 14.87 -14.42 -3.85
C GLN A 16 14.03 -13.93 -5.03
N HIS A 17 13.92 -14.75 -6.06
CA HIS A 17 13.12 -14.41 -7.24
C HIS A 17 11.63 -14.16 -6.91
N LEU A 18 11.03 -14.97 -6.06
CA LEU A 18 9.66 -14.76 -5.59
C LEU A 18 9.53 -13.51 -4.72
N GLY A 19 10.57 -13.15 -3.95
CA GLY A 19 10.64 -11.90 -3.19
C GLY A 19 10.58 -10.67 -4.10
N GLU A 20 11.39 -10.65 -5.15
CA GLU A 20 11.40 -9.58 -6.17
C GLU A 20 10.03 -9.42 -6.86
N GLN A 21 9.28 -10.50 -7.00
CA GLN A 21 7.93 -10.51 -7.56
C GLN A 21 6.82 -10.15 -6.55
N GLY A 22 7.16 -9.90 -5.28
CA GLY A 22 6.17 -9.64 -4.23
C GLY A 22 5.23 -10.83 -3.97
N ARG A 23 5.72 -12.07 -4.21
CA ARG A 23 4.94 -13.29 -4.01
C ARG A 23 5.04 -13.78 -2.57
N THR A 24 3.92 -14.17 -2.03
CA THR A 24 3.81 -14.76 -0.69
C THR A 24 4.45 -16.13 -0.64
N ARG A 25 5.29 -16.39 0.36
CA ARG A 25 6.03 -17.65 0.47
C ARG A 25 6.19 -18.12 1.93
N LEU A 26 6.09 -19.41 2.13
CA LEU A 26 6.34 -20.09 3.42
C LEU A 26 7.53 -21.02 3.28
N LEU A 27 8.55 -20.80 4.07
CA LEU A 27 9.78 -21.61 4.07
C LEU A 27 9.60 -22.82 4.99
N LEU A 28 9.79 -24.01 4.44
CA LEU A 28 9.80 -25.27 5.18
C LEU A 28 11.24 -25.55 5.59
N VAL A 29 11.53 -25.37 6.89
CA VAL A 29 12.87 -25.49 7.45
C VAL A 29 13.07 -26.90 8.01
N GLU A 30 13.96 -27.67 7.39
CA GLU A 30 14.27 -29.04 7.86
C GLU A 30 14.96 -29.05 9.22
N ALA A 31 14.83 -30.17 9.94
CA ALA A 31 15.50 -30.37 11.21
C ALA A 31 17.03 -30.21 11.04
N GLY A 32 17.64 -29.36 11.88
CA GLY A 32 19.08 -29.08 11.80
C GLY A 32 19.47 -27.93 10.87
N ALA A 33 18.60 -27.48 9.96
CA ALA A 33 18.90 -26.31 9.15
C ALA A 33 18.81 -25.01 9.99
N PRO A 34 19.67 -23.99 9.71
CA PRO A 34 19.57 -22.70 10.38
C PRO A 34 18.24 -22.02 10.07
N ALA A 35 17.70 -21.31 11.06
CA ALA A 35 16.48 -20.52 10.83
C ALA A 35 16.74 -19.39 9.83
N PRO A 36 15.88 -19.21 8.82
CA PRO A 36 15.99 -18.08 7.91
C PRO A 36 15.65 -16.77 8.62
N ARG A 37 16.23 -15.66 8.17
CA ARG A 37 15.76 -14.32 8.51
C ARG A 37 14.67 -13.94 7.51
N CYS A 38 13.49 -13.59 8.01
CA CYS A 38 12.36 -13.13 7.23
C CYS A 38 12.16 -11.64 7.49
N ASP A 39 12.81 -10.80 6.69
CA ASP A 39 12.67 -9.33 6.76
C ASP A 39 11.48 -8.84 5.91
N ASP A 40 10.94 -9.70 5.06
CA ASP A 40 9.76 -9.46 4.22
C ASP A 40 8.49 -9.95 4.91
N CYS A 41 7.52 -9.07 5.05
CA CYS A 41 6.22 -9.39 5.66
C CYS A 41 5.36 -10.37 4.83
N LEU A 42 5.69 -10.60 3.56
CA LEU A 42 5.10 -11.63 2.70
C LEU A 42 5.80 -12.99 2.82
N GLU A 43 6.72 -13.11 3.76
CA GLU A 43 7.45 -14.33 4.05
C GLU A 43 7.25 -14.78 5.49
N ASP A 44 7.21 -16.08 5.70
CA ASP A 44 7.22 -16.73 7.02
C ASP A 44 7.92 -18.09 6.91
N TRP A 45 8.19 -18.73 8.03
CA TRP A 45 8.81 -20.04 8.04
C TRP A 45 8.23 -20.95 9.12
N ILE A 46 8.34 -22.26 8.92
CA ILE A 46 7.96 -23.29 9.87
C ILE A 46 8.96 -24.43 9.81
N ARG A 47 9.27 -25.02 10.98
CA ARG A 47 10.07 -26.25 11.02
C ARG A 47 9.25 -27.45 10.59
N VAL A 48 9.88 -28.32 9.80
CA VAL A 48 9.27 -29.60 9.39
C VAL A 48 10.03 -30.76 10.00
N PRO A 49 9.35 -31.87 10.37
CA PRO A 49 7.91 -32.10 10.19
C PRO A 49 7.04 -31.20 11.08
N ALA A 50 5.93 -30.68 10.56
CA ALA A 50 4.96 -29.85 11.27
C ALA A 50 3.56 -30.43 11.11
N ASP A 51 2.69 -30.11 12.06
CA ASP A 51 1.26 -30.44 11.92
C ASP A 51 0.64 -29.69 10.75
N GLU A 52 -0.26 -30.33 10.03
CA GLU A 52 -0.95 -29.71 8.90
C GLU A 52 -1.75 -28.49 9.34
N ALA A 53 -2.31 -28.48 10.53
CA ALA A 53 -3.05 -27.35 11.09
C ALA A 53 -2.13 -26.12 11.28
N ASP A 54 -0.90 -26.32 11.72
CA ASP A 54 0.09 -25.24 11.90
C ASP A 54 0.53 -24.65 10.56
N VAL A 55 0.78 -25.51 9.57
CA VAL A 55 1.11 -25.07 8.20
C VAL A 55 -0.05 -24.25 7.63
N ARG A 56 -1.27 -24.73 7.76
CA ARG A 56 -2.48 -24.04 7.28
C ARG A 56 -2.67 -22.70 7.96
N ALA A 57 -2.50 -22.61 9.27
CA ALA A 57 -2.60 -21.36 10.02
C ALA A 57 -1.61 -20.29 9.54
N ARG A 58 -0.36 -20.68 9.21
CA ARG A 58 0.65 -19.76 8.66
C ARG A 58 0.34 -19.34 7.23
N VAL A 59 -0.11 -20.26 6.39
CA VAL A 59 -0.58 -19.94 5.02
C VAL A 59 -1.73 -18.92 5.06
N ASP A 60 -2.70 -19.12 5.96
CA ASP A 60 -3.81 -18.18 6.14
C ASP A 60 -3.34 -16.81 6.66
N ALA A 61 -2.38 -16.79 7.58
CA ALA A 61 -1.81 -15.55 8.09
C ALA A 61 -1.05 -14.78 6.99
N LEU A 62 -0.26 -15.47 6.17
CA LEU A 62 0.41 -14.91 5.00
C LEU A 62 -0.57 -14.38 3.96
N SER A 63 -1.63 -15.12 3.68
CA SER A 63 -2.68 -14.69 2.74
C SER A 63 -3.37 -13.41 3.22
N ARG A 64 -3.67 -13.30 4.51
CA ARG A 64 -4.21 -12.07 5.11
C ARG A 64 -3.21 -10.91 5.05
N ARG A 65 -1.92 -11.16 5.30
CA ARG A 65 -0.86 -10.14 5.15
C ARG A 65 -0.77 -9.65 3.70
N HIS A 66 -0.77 -10.56 2.74
CA HIS A 66 -0.74 -10.21 1.32
C HIS A 66 -1.93 -9.32 0.90
N LEU A 67 -3.14 -9.62 1.38
CA LEU A 67 -4.31 -8.78 1.13
C LEU A 67 -4.14 -7.36 1.69
N ARG A 68 -3.45 -7.21 2.83
CA ARG A 68 -3.10 -5.90 3.41
C ARG A 68 -1.92 -5.22 2.69
N HIS A 69 -1.00 -6.01 2.13
CA HIS A 69 0.18 -5.55 1.38
C HIS A 69 -0.06 -5.36 -0.11
N ARG A 70 -1.14 -5.94 -0.63
CA ARG A 70 -1.63 -5.51 -1.91
C ARG A 70 -1.94 -4.02 -1.74
N VAL A 71 -1.00 -3.19 -2.19
CA VAL A 71 -1.23 -1.76 -2.30
C VAL A 71 -2.47 -1.65 -3.16
N GLU A 72 -3.64 -1.51 -2.50
CA GLU A 72 -4.86 -1.20 -3.20
C GLU A 72 -4.54 0.07 -3.95
N ARG A 73 -4.37 -0.02 -5.26
CA ARG A 73 -4.28 1.19 -6.06
C ARG A 73 -5.63 1.86 -5.94
N PRO A 74 -5.64 3.16 -5.69
CA PRO A 74 -6.89 3.89 -5.70
C PRO A 74 -7.58 3.66 -7.05
N ASP A 75 -8.88 3.38 -7.01
CA ASP A 75 -9.72 3.24 -8.19
C ASP A 75 -10.54 4.51 -8.38
N LEU A 76 -10.51 5.07 -9.58
CA LEU A 76 -11.25 6.27 -9.94
C LEU A 76 -12.12 5.96 -11.16
N ASP A 77 -13.43 6.00 -10.98
CA ASP A 77 -14.35 5.79 -12.09
C ASP A 77 -14.54 7.05 -12.96
N PRO A 78 -15.14 6.89 -14.15
CA PRO A 78 -15.37 8.01 -15.08
C PRO A 78 -16.26 9.15 -14.51
N ASP A 79 -17.08 8.84 -13.51
CA ASP A 79 -17.98 9.78 -12.85
C ASP A 79 -17.30 10.57 -11.74
N GLY A 80 -15.99 10.30 -11.49
CA GLY A 80 -15.18 10.96 -10.48
C GLY A 80 -15.33 10.40 -9.08
N LEU A 81 -15.82 9.17 -8.93
CA LEU A 81 -15.88 8.48 -7.65
C LEU A 81 -14.56 7.74 -7.40
N LEU A 82 -13.80 8.20 -6.42
CA LEU A 82 -12.55 7.60 -5.96
C LEU A 82 -12.82 6.59 -4.85
N ARG A 83 -12.30 5.37 -5.00
CA ARG A 83 -12.37 4.28 -4.01
C ARG A 83 -10.98 3.88 -3.54
N PHE A 84 -10.80 3.71 -2.24
CA PHE A 84 -9.56 3.23 -1.65
C PHE A 84 -9.80 2.78 -0.20
N GLY A 85 -9.16 1.69 0.25
CA GLY A 85 -9.20 1.20 1.64
C GLY A 85 -10.61 0.90 2.16
N GLY A 86 -11.54 0.53 1.28
CA GLY A 86 -12.95 0.31 1.63
C GLY A 86 -13.79 1.59 1.76
N GLY A 87 -13.17 2.79 1.65
CA GLY A 87 -13.84 4.09 1.60
C GLY A 87 -14.01 4.62 0.17
N TRP A 88 -14.85 5.65 0.04
CA TRP A 88 -15.02 6.34 -1.24
C TRP A 88 -15.26 7.85 -1.05
N VAL A 89 -14.94 8.62 -2.08
CA VAL A 89 -15.18 10.06 -2.12
C VAL A 89 -15.42 10.53 -3.55
N SER A 90 -16.38 11.45 -3.74
CA SER A 90 -16.63 12.07 -5.04
C SER A 90 -15.72 13.27 -5.26
N LEU A 91 -15.13 13.34 -6.46
CA LEU A 91 -14.20 14.39 -6.88
C LEU A 91 -14.81 15.26 -7.98
N PRO A 92 -14.74 16.61 -7.87
CA PRO A 92 -15.08 17.51 -8.97
C PRO A 92 -14.21 17.26 -10.21
N PRO A 93 -14.67 17.64 -11.41
CA PRO A 93 -14.03 17.24 -12.66
C PRO A 93 -12.53 17.59 -12.79
N VAL A 94 -12.08 18.73 -12.27
CA VAL A 94 -10.66 19.10 -12.29
C VAL A 94 -9.86 18.22 -11.33
N GLU A 95 -10.40 18.04 -10.13
CA GLU A 95 -9.76 17.21 -9.08
C GLU A 95 -9.71 15.73 -9.50
N ALA A 96 -10.75 15.23 -10.18
CA ALA A 96 -10.76 13.88 -10.75
C ALA A 96 -9.68 13.70 -11.82
N ARG A 97 -9.49 14.67 -12.74
CA ARG A 97 -8.40 14.60 -13.73
C ARG A 97 -7.01 14.63 -13.08
N LEU A 98 -6.81 15.46 -12.06
CA LEU A 98 -5.55 15.50 -11.31
C LEU A 98 -5.31 14.19 -10.59
N MET A 99 -6.35 13.62 -9.97
CA MET A 99 -6.27 12.34 -9.26
C MET A 99 -5.95 11.21 -10.24
N GLY A 100 -6.58 11.13 -11.39
CA GLY A 100 -6.29 10.14 -12.43
C GLY A 100 -4.80 10.13 -12.79
N ALA A 101 -4.22 11.32 -13.08
CA ALA A 101 -2.80 11.43 -13.39
C ALA A 101 -1.87 10.99 -12.23
N LEU A 102 -2.31 11.17 -10.98
CA LEU A 102 -1.57 10.72 -9.81
C LEU A 102 -1.71 9.20 -9.60
N ILE A 103 -2.88 8.63 -9.87
CA ILE A 103 -3.14 7.18 -9.79
C ILE A 103 -2.36 6.42 -10.86
N ASP A 104 -2.30 6.94 -12.09
CA ASP A 104 -1.52 6.35 -13.18
C ASP A 104 -0.03 6.19 -12.79
N ARG A 105 0.45 7.06 -11.92
CA ARG A 105 1.80 7.07 -11.36
C ARG A 105 1.80 6.95 -9.83
N TYR A 106 0.97 6.07 -9.32
CA TYR A 106 0.87 5.82 -7.88
C TYR A 106 2.26 5.53 -7.27
N GLU A 107 2.55 6.15 -6.12
CA GLU A 107 3.85 6.11 -5.43
C GLU A 107 5.04 6.67 -6.25
N THR A 108 4.76 7.37 -7.34
CA THR A 108 5.80 8.00 -8.16
C THR A 108 5.52 9.50 -8.28
N VAL A 109 6.59 10.29 -8.41
CA VAL A 109 6.47 11.74 -8.52
C VAL A 109 5.92 12.14 -9.90
N VAL A 110 4.84 12.92 -9.89
CA VAL A 110 4.25 13.54 -11.08
C VAL A 110 4.62 15.03 -11.09
N SER A 111 5.18 15.52 -12.20
CA SER A 111 5.62 16.91 -12.29
C SER A 111 4.44 17.89 -12.26
N ARG A 112 4.70 19.11 -11.75
CA ARG A 112 3.69 20.20 -11.74
C ARG A 112 3.15 20.50 -13.13
N GLU A 113 4.02 20.49 -14.13
CA GLU A 113 3.67 20.76 -15.52
C GLU A 113 2.75 19.68 -16.10
N GLN A 114 3.04 18.40 -15.83
CA GLN A 114 2.20 17.28 -16.25
C GLN A 114 0.81 17.38 -15.61
N LEU A 115 0.74 17.63 -14.28
CA LEU A 115 -0.53 17.80 -13.59
C LEU A 115 -1.31 19.00 -14.11
N ALA A 116 -0.67 20.14 -14.39
CA ALA A 116 -1.33 21.31 -14.94
C ALA A 116 -1.91 21.02 -16.33
N ARG A 117 -1.16 20.33 -17.20
CA ARG A 117 -1.67 19.92 -18.53
C ARG A 117 -2.88 18.98 -18.43
N THR A 118 -2.83 18.01 -17.53
CA THR A 118 -3.95 17.07 -17.35
C THR A 118 -5.17 17.73 -16.72
N GLY A 119 -4.97 18.57 -15.71
CA GLY A 119 -6.06 19.27 -15.02
C GLY A 119 -6.78 20.28 -15.93
N TRP A 120 -6.03 20.96 -16.81
CA TRP A 120 -6.53 22.00 -17.70
C TRP A 120 -5.98 21.84 -19.12
N PRO A 121 -6.57 20.94 -19.94
CA PRO A 121 -6.10 20.71 -21.31
C PRO A 121 -6.15 21.95 -22.21
N LYS A 122 -7.00 22.92 -21.87
CA LYS A 122 -7.16 24.21 -22.59
C LYS A 122 -6.36 25.36 -21.97
N GLY A 123 -5.48 25.07 -21.01
CA GLY A 123 -4.70 26.06 -20.26
C GLY A 123 -5.22 26.33 -18.86
N ALA A 124 -4.31 26.46 -17.90
CA ALA A 124 -4.66 26.72 -16.50
C ALA A 124 -5.15 28.17 -16.29
N PRO A 125 -6.18 28.39 -15.45
CA PRO A 125 -6.78 29.70 -15.23
C PRO A 125 -5.88 30.68 -14.45
N GLY A 126 -4.71 30.26 -13.97
CA GLY A 126 -3.77 31.11 -13.26
C GLY A 126 -2.60 30.34 -12.64
N ARG A 127 -1.58 31.07 -12.22
CA ARG A 127 -0.29 30.55 -11.74
C ARG A 127 -0.43 29.59 -10.53
N ASN A 128 -1.40 29.86 -9.65
CA ASN A 128 -1.62 29.12 -8.40
C ASN A 128 -2.80 28.12 -8.46
N ALA A 129 -3.44 27.98 -9.63
CA ALA A 129 -4.61 27.12 -9.77
C ALA A 129 -4.34 25.67 -9.33
N LEU A 130 -3.19 25.13 -9.74
CA LEU A 130 -2.80 23.78 -9.36
C LEU A 130 -2.69 23.61 -7.83
N ASP A 131 -2.03 24.55 -7.15
CA ASP A 131 -1.81 24.46 -5.69
C ASP A 131 -3.12 24.51 -4.91
N VAL A 132 -4.05 25.35 -5.35
CA VAL A 132 -5.39 25.44 -4.75
C VAL A 132 -6.16 24.14 -4.90
N HIS A 133 -6.15 23.53 -6.10
CA HIS A 133 -6.83 22.25 -6.33
C HIS A 133 -6.14 21.09 -5.60
N VAL A 134 -4.82 21.06 -5.54
CA VAL A 134 -4.08 20.06 -4.76
C VAL A 134 -4.42 20.19 -3.27
N LEU A 135 -4.53 21.41 -2.73
CA LEU A 135 -4.94 21.61 -1.35
C LEU A 135 -6.37 21.10 -1.07
N ARG A 136 -7.31 21.38 -1.98
CA ARG A 136 -8.69 20.87 -1.89
C ARG A 136 -8.73 19.34 -1.99
N LEU A 137 -7.98 18.78 -2.93
CA LEU A 137 -7.87 17.35 -3.14
C LEU A 137 -7.33 16.63 -1.90
N ARG A 138 -6.26 17.14 -1.27
CA ARG A 138 -5.73 16.63 0.00
C ARG A 138 -6.81 16.48 1.08
N ARG A 139 -7.64 17.52 1.24
CA ARG A 139 -8.72 17.51 2.25
C ARG A 139 -9.79 16.47 1.93
N ARG A 140 -10.11 16.29 0.64
CA ARG A 140 -11.15 15.34 0.20
C ARG A 140 -10.71 13.89 0.34
N ILE A 141 -9.44 13.58 0.05
CA ILE A 141 -8.95 12.20 0.03
C ILE A 141 -8.45 11.71 1.40
N ALA A 142 -8.24 12.59 2.36
CA ALA A 142 -7.81 12.22 3.70
C ALA A 142 -8.72 11.17 4.37
N PRO A 143 -10.07 11.25 4.27
CA PRO A 143 -10.96 10.25 4.84
C PRO A 143 -10.82 8.84 4.26
N VAL A 144 -10.30 8.73 3.03
CA VAL A 144 -10.04 7.43 2.39
C VAL A 144 -8.57 7.00 2.53
N SER A 145 -7.86 7.53 3.54
CA SER A 145 -6.48 7.15 3.85
C SER A 145 -5.47 7.32 2.70
N LEU A 146 -5.68 8.34 1.87
CA LEU A 146 -4.74 8.78 0.83
C LEU A 146 -4.10 10.12 1.18
N SER A 147 -2.86 10.30 0.76
CA SER A 147 -2.07 11.52 0.97
C SER A 147 -1.36 11.94 -0.31
N ILE A 148 -1.34 13.27 -0.57
CA ILE A 148 -0.52 13.85 -1.63
C ILE A 148 0.63 14.59 -0.98
N LYS A 149 1.86 14.10 -1.16
CA LYS A 149 3.09 14.77 -0.71
C LYS A 149 3.61 15.74 -1.77
N THR A 150 4.20 16.85 -1.30
CA THR A 150 4.96 17.76 -2.16
C THR A 150 6.41 17.30 -2.18
N VAL A 151 6.93 16.99 -3.37
CA VAL A 151 8.35 16.72 -3.58
C VAL A 151 8.98 18.01 -4.14
N ARG A 152 9.80 18.69 -3.30
CA ARG A 152 10.41 19.98 -3.63
C ARG A 152 11.03 19.95 -5.02
N SER A 153 10.75 20.99 -5.82
CA SER A 153 11.28 21.21 -7.17
C SER A 153 10.95 20.09 -8.19
N ARG A 154 10.20 19.04 -7.80
CA ARG A 154 9.86 17.91 -8.67
C ARG A 154 8.37 17.80 -8.97
N GLY A 155 7.49 17.98 -7.95
CA GLY A 155 6.05 17.88 -8.16
C GLY A 155 5.31 17.30 -6.97
N TYR A 156 4.40 16.39 -7.23
CA TYR A 156 3.54 15.76 -6.24
C TYR A 156 3.57 14.23 -6.36
N LEU A 157 3.39 13.55 -5.24
CA LEU A 157 3.35 12.10 -5.13
C LEU A 157 2.10 11.70 -4.35
N LEU A 158 1.33 10.76 -4.89
CA LEU A 158 0.20 10.14 -4.22
C LEU A 158 0.66 8.85 -3.53
N GLU A 159 0.31 8.70 -2.27
CA GLU A 159 0.60 7.50 -1.50
C GLU A 159 -0.54 7.17 -0.53
N ALA A 160 -0.59 5.93 -0.05
CA ALA A 160 -1.43 5.57 1.09
C ALA A 160 -0.90 6.26 2.36
N MET A 161 -1.80 6.75 3.20
CA MET A 161 -1.43 7.13 4.56
C MET A 161 -1.08 5.86 5.32
N ALA A 162 0.12 5.80 5.92
CA ALA A 162 0.46 4.72 6.81
C ALA A 162 -0.64 4.61 7.88
N ALA A 163 -1.21 3.41 8.03
CA ALA A 163 -2.10 3.15 9.15
C ALA A 163 -1.29 3.45 10.41
N ASN A 164 -1.65 4.51 11.14
CA ASN A 164 -1.07 4.78 12.44
C ASN A 164 -1.31 3.53 13.29
N ALA A 165 -0.24 2.81 13.59
CA ALA A 165 -0.21 1.79 14.64
C ALA A 165 -0.30 2.51 16.00
N SER A 166 -1.42 3.19 16.22
CA SER A 166 -1.81 3.79 17.49
C SER A 166 -3.04 3.04 18.00
N GLY A 167 -2.85 1.76 18.24
CA GLY A 167 -3.68 1.01 19.17
C GLY A 167 -3.30 1.49 20.56
N GLY A 168 -3.96 2.54 21.04
CA GLY A 168 -3.88 2.99 22.42
C GLY A 168 -4.36 1.89 23.35
N TYR A 169 -3.43 1.17 23.94
CA TYR A 169 -3.62 0.64 25.28
C TYR A 169 -3.27 1.78 26.24
N ALA A 170 -4.18 2.74 26.36
CA ALA A 170 -4.15 3.73 27.43
C ALA A 170 -5.00 3.21 28.58
N GLU A 171 -4.34 2.83 29.66
CA GLU A 171 -4.63 3.22 31.03
C GLU A 171 -6.11 3.38 31.40
N ARG A 172 -6.70 2.27 31.83
CA ARG A 172 -7.82 2.25 32.77
C ARG A 172 -7.42 1.38 33.96
N GLU A 173 -6.53 1.90 34.81
CA GLU A 173 -6.35 1.39 36.17
C GLU A 173 -5.55 2.41 36.97
N ALA A 174 -6.19 3.44 37.49
CA ALA A 174 -5.75 4.16 38.68
C ALA A 174 -6.78 5.23 39.07
N ARG A 175 -7.99 4.79 39.47
CA ARG A 175 -8.87 5.61 40.32
C ARG A 175 -9.92 4.72 40.94
N GLU A 176 -9.50 3.95 41.91
CA GLU A 176 -10.31 3.52 43.04
C GLU A 176 -9.34 2.87 44.05
N ALA A 177 -8.81 3.68 44.94
CA ALA A 177 -8.39 3.36 46.28
C ALA A 177 -8.34 4.66 47.09
#